data_0a3428eec4bfc97daf8b6d6bb31ac716
#
_entry.id   0a3428eec4bfc97daf8b6d6bb31ac716
#
_cell.length_a   1.000
_cell.length_b   1.000
_cell.length_c   1.000
_cell.angle_alpha   90.00
_cell.angle_beta   90.00
_cell.angle_gamma   90.00
#
_symmetry.space_group_name_H-M   'P 1'
#
loop_
_entity.id
_entity.type
_entity.pdbx_description
1 polymer ?
#
loop_
_entity_poly.entity_id
_entity_poly.type
_entity_poly.pdbx_seq_one_letter_code
_entity_poly.pdbx_strand_id
1 'polypeptide(L)' 'MNTIQFKTSLKCGGCVRAITPGLESLEKIENWKVDLESSDKILEVQSTEDISEDVIASVKKAGYKISRLS' A
#
# COMPACT_ATOMS: atom_id res chain seq x y z
N MET A 1 7.71 15.50 -2.25
CA MET A 1 7.49 14.05 -2.13
C MET A 1 6.59 13.77 -0.94
N ASN A 2 5.54 12.99 -1.13
CA ASN A 2 4.58 12.67 -0.07
C ASN A 2 4.78 11.26 0.44
N THR A 3 4.75 11.10 1.77
CA THR A 3 4.76 9.78 2.39
C THR A 3 3.40 9.53 3.00
N ILE A 4 2.76 8.45 2.60
CA ILE A 4 1.41 8.09 3.04
C ILE A 4 1.46 6.72 3.69
N GLN A 5 0.84 6.57 4.84
CA GLN A 5 0.80 5.30 5.56
C GLN A 5 -0.63 4.76 5.59
N PHE A 6 -0.75 3.45 5.43
CA PHE A 6 -2.02 2.75 5.42
C PHE A 6 -1.97 1.56 6.38
N LYS A 7 -3.06 1.35 7.09
CA LYS A 7 -3.25 0.13 7.86
C LYS A 7 -3.91 -0.90 6.95
N THR A 8 -3.33 -2.09 6.87
CA THR A 8 -3.80 -3.12 5.95
C THR A 8 -4.03 -4.44 6.66
N SER A 9 -4.66 -5.38 5.95
CA SER A 9 -4.83 -6.76 6.41
C SER A 9 -3.81 -7.71 5.79
N LEU A 10 -2.72 -7.18 5.24
CA LEU A 10 -1.66 -7.99 4.68
C LEU A 10 -0.97 -8.78 5.78
N LYS A 11 -0.99 -10.11 5.69
CA LYS A 11 -0.50 -10.98 6.78
C LYS A 11 0.85 -11.62 6.49
N CYS A 12 1.30 -11.64 5.26
CA CYS A 12 2.51 -12.33 4.88
C CYS A 12 3.08 -11.82 3.56
N GLY A 13 4.27 -12.30 3.20
CA GLY A 13 4.91 -11.91 1.95
C GLY A 13 4.10 -12.25 0.71
N GLY A 14 3.32 -13.33 0.75
CA GLY A 14 2.43 -13.67 -0.36
C GLY A 14 1.36 -12.63 -0.60
N CYS A 15 0.83 -12.04 0.47
CA CYS A 15 -0.14 -10.96 0.35
C CYS A 15 0.49 -9.72 -0.26
N VAL A 16 1.73 -9.40 0.13
CA VAL A 16 2.47 -8.29 -0.46
C VAL A 16 2.65 -8.50 -1.96
N ARG A 17 3.00 -9.71 -2.37
CA ARG A 17 3.14 -10.04 -3.79
C ARG A 17 1.84 -9.88 -4.56
N ALA A 18 0.71 -10.14 -3.93
CA ALA A 18 -0.59 -10.00 -4.57
C ALA A 18 -0.90 -8.55 -4.93
N ILE A 19 -0.42 -7.60 -4.13
CA ILE A 19 -0.67 -6.17 -4.40
C ILE A 19 0.44 -5.52 -5.22
N THR A 20 1.60 -6.16 -5.35
CA THR A 20 2.76 -5.59 -6.05
C THR A 20 2.44 -5.14 -7.48
N PRO A 21 1.82 -5.96 -8.33
CA PRO A 21 1.53 -5.51 -9.71
C PRO A 21 0.63 -4.28 -9.75
N GLY A 22 -0.35 -4.21 -8.85
CA GLY A 22 -1.24 -3.05 -8.79
C GLY A 22 -0.50 -1.79 -8.40
N LEU A 23 0.36 -1.87 -7.40
CA LEU A 23 1.14 -0.71 -6.95
C LEU A 23 2.18 -0.29 -8.00
N GLU A 24 2.84 -1.25 -8.63
CA GLU A 24 3.84 -0.93 -9.65
C GLU A 24 3.23 -0.32 -10.90
N SER A 25 1.95 -0.54 -11.16
CA SER A 25 1.26 0.09 -12.28
C SER A 25 0.98 1.57 -12.05
N LEU A 26 1.10 2.04 -10.81
CA LEU A 26 0.88 3.44 -10.46
C LEU A 26 2.16 4.24 -10.67
N GLU A 27 2.25 4.96 -11.77
CA GLU A 27 3.47 5.66 -12.16
C GLU A 27 3.92 6.73 -11.16
N LYS A 28 3.01 7.26 -10.38
CA LYS A 28 3.29 8.31 -9.40
C LYS A 28 3.96 7.80 -8.13
N ILE A 29 3.94 6.49 -7.89
CA ILE A 29 4.64 5.90 -6.76
C ILE A 29 6.12 5.84 -7.07
N GLU A 30 6.93 6.47 -6.22
CA GLU A 30 8.39 6.40 -6.34
C GLU A 30 8.94 5.21 -5.57
N ASN A 31 8.33 4.91 -4.40
CA ASN A 31 8.77 3.80 -3.58
C ASN A 31 7.64 3.39 -2.64
N TRP A 32 7.67 2.15 -2.18
CA TRP A 32 6.70 1.67 -1.21
C TRP A 32 7.28 0.49 -0.44
N LYS A 33 6.79 0.29 0.77
CA LYS A 33 7.20 -0.85 1.58
C LYS A 33 6.07 -1.25 2.52
N VAL A 34 6.11 -2.48 3.01
CA VAL A 34 5.15 -2.99 3.98
C VAL A 34 5.89 -3.42 5.23
N ASP A 35 5.45 -2.93 6.38
CA ASP A 35 5.98 -3.35 7.67
C ASP A 35 5.14 -4.50 8.19
N LEU A 36 5.61 -5.72 7.97
CA LEU A 36 4.92 -6.93 8.41
C LEU A 36 5.14 -7.25 9.88
N GLU A 37 6.11 -6.62 10.50
CA GLU A 37 6.38 -6.79 11.92
C GLU A 37 5.41 -5.99 12.79
N SER A 38 4.86 -4.93 12.24
CA SER A 38 3.84 -4.14 12.94
C SER A 38 2.54 -4.95 13.05
N SER A 39 1.85 -4.82 14.17
CA SER A 39 0.54 -5.47 14.35
C SER A 39 -0.49 -4.95 13.34
N ASP A 40 -0.33 -3.74 12.87
CA ASP A 40 -1.24 -3.12 11.91
C ASP A 40 -0.85 -3.36 10.46
N LYS A 41 0.29 -4.00 10.21
CA LYS A 41 0.78 -4.28 8.85
C LYS A 41 0.78 -3.02 8.00
N ILE A 42 1.56 -2.04 8.40
CA ILE A 42 1.57 -0.72 7.79
C ILE A 42 2.17 -0.76 6.38
N LEU A 43 1.43 -0.25 5.42
CA LEU A 43 1.92 -0.01 4.06
C LEU A 43 2.32 1.45 3.95
N GLU A 44 3.60 1.69 3.67
CA GLU A 44 4.11 3.04 3.48
C GLU A 44 4.39 3.27 2.00
N VAL A 45 3.86 4.34 1.45
CA VAL A 45 4.01 4.69 0.04
C VAL A 45 4.61 6.08 -0.07
N GLN A 46 5.65 6.20 -0.90
CA GLN A 46 6.25 7.50 -1.23
C GLN A 46 5.89 7.83 -2.68
N SER A 47 5.30 8.99 -2.88
CA SER A 47 4.86 9.39 -4.21
C SER A 47 5.03 10.89 -4.40
N THR A 48 5.00 11.32 -5.67
CA THR A 48 5.09 12.73 -6.01
C THR A 48 3.77 13.47 -5.77
N GLU A 49 2.67 12.76 -5.74
CA GLU A 49 1.34 13.31 -5.51
C GLU A 49 0.56 12.45 -4.53
N ASP A 50 -0.53 12.99 -4.00
CA ASP A 50 -1.42 12.25 -3.13
C ASP A 50 -2.24 11.28 -3.97
N ILE A 51 -1.83 10.01 -3.96
CA ILE A 51 -2.51 8.95 -4.71
C ILE A 51 -3.16 7.93 -3.79
N SER A 52 -3.52 8.37 -2.58
CA SER A 52 -4.08 7.46 -1.59
C SER A 52 -5.28 6.68 -2.10
N GLU A 53 -6.16 7.32 -2.87
CA GLU A 53 -7.33 6.63 -3.43
C GLU A 53 -6.94 5.54 -4.40
N ASP A 54 -5.92 5.78 -5.23
CA ASP A 54 -5.44 4.78 -6.18
C ASP A 54 -4.83 3.58 -5.45
N VAL A 55 -4.06 3.84 -4.40
CA VAL A 55 -3.46 2.78 -3.60
C VAL A 55 -4.55 1.96 -2.91
N ILE A 56 -5.53 2.64 -2.31
CA ILE A 56 -6.65 1.97 -1.65
C ILE A 56 -7.42 1.09 -2.64
N ALA A 57 -7.72 1.63 -3.82
CA ALA A 57 -8.42 0.87 -4.84
C ALA A 57 -7.64 -0.37 -5.28
N SER A 58 -6.32 -0.23 -5.47
CA SER A 58 -5.47 -1.35 -5.88
C SER A 58 -5.45 -2.47 -4.85
N VAL A 59 -5.32 -2.11 -3.56
CA VAL A 59 -5.30 -3.10 -2.49
C VAL A 59 -6.66 -3.78 -2.32
N LYS A 60 -7.73 -3.01 -2.36
CA LYS A 60 -9.09 -3.57 -2.27
C LYS A 60 -9.39 -4.50 -3.43
N LYS A 61 -8.93 -4.16 -4.62
CA LYS A 61 -9.12 -5.00 -5.81
C LYS A 61 -8.42 -6.34 -5.64
N ALA A 62 -7.32 -6.38 -4.91
CA ALA A 62 -6.62 -7.63 -4.61
C ALA A 62 -7.32 -8.45 -3.51
N GLY A 63 -8.33 -7.91 -2.86
CA GLY A 63 -9.11 -8.62 -1.86
C GLY A 63 -8.70 -8.35 -0.41
N TYR A 64 -7.95 -7.31 -0.17
CA TYR A 64 -7.48 -6.96 1.19
C TYR A 64 -8.14 -5.70 1.71
N LYS A 65 -8.12 -5.57 3.04
CA LYS A 65 -8.63 -4.36 3.68
C LYS A 65 -7.51 -3.34 3.80
N ILE A 66 -7.85 -2.07 3.66
CA ILE A 66 -6.89 -0.99 3.76
C ILE A 66 -7.59 0.25 4.29
N SER A 67 -6.90 0.98 5.16
CA SER A 67 -7.37 2.26 5.69
C SER A 67 -6.20 3.22 5.77
N ARG A 68 -6.44 4.47 5.39
CA ARG A 68 -5.41 5.49 5.44
C ARG A 68 -5.15 5.92 6.89
N LEU A 69 -3.88 5.96 7.29
CA LEU A 69 -3.48 6.42 8.62
C LEU A 69 -3.01 7.86 8.62
N SER A 70 -2.41 8.32 7.55
CA SER A 70 -1.88 9.69 7.49
C SER A 70 -1.96 10.27 6.09
#